data_57d2432cdebf600948387da7b9998632
#
_entry.id   57d2432cdebf600948387da7b9998632
#
_cell.length_a   1.000
_cell.length_b   1.000
_cell.length_c   1.000
_cell.angle_alpha   90.00
_cell.angle_beta   90.00
_cell.angle_gamma   90.00
#
_symmetry.space_group_name_H-M   'P 1'
#
loop_
_entity.id
_entity.type
_entity.pdbx_description
1 polymer ?
#
loop_
_entity_poly.entity_id
_entity_poly.type
_entity_poly.pdbx_seq_one_letter_code
_entity_poly.pdbx_strand_id
1 'polypeptide(L)'
;MPPRPASVRSVSVRTALAAAGVLAVAVLCGASNTMPDGRPTPTGLEVPRWISLKSSEVRARGGPGLDYEILWEYRAAGLPVQVIAETRHWRKICDPDGAVAWIHRSVASGRRHVFNATPREIPIRAARAEDAAVRARLQPRSLVSIDDCEDGWCRVRARKLRGWVAQGAVFGTQARALCDASRPAGPR
;
A
#
# COMPACT_ATOMS: atom_id res chain seq x y z
N MET A 1 11.92 63.31 64.61
CA MET A 1 11.14 63.26 63.38
C MET A 1 12.06 62.72 62.24
N PRO A 2 12.00 61.48 61.86
CA PRO A 2 12.79 60.97 60.76
C PRO A 2 12.04 61.08 59.43
N PRO A 3 12.68 61.23 58.26
CA PRO A 3 12.08 61.45 56.99
C PRO A 3 11.53 60.11 56.39
N ARG A 4 10.43 60.23 55.63
CA ARG A 4 9.75 59.17 54.89
C ARG A 4 10.61 58.70 53.72
N PRO A 5 10.63 57.37 53.41
CA PRO A 5 11.27 56.85 52.19
C PRO A 5 10.34 57.02 50.98
N ALA A 6 10.97 57.36 49.85
CA ALA A 6 10.35 57.55 48.55
C ALA A 6 9.81 56.22 47.93
N SER A 7 8.64 56.31 47.37
CA SER A 7 7.94 55.24 46.65
C SER A 7 8.63 54.98 45.30
N VAL A 8 9.15 53.77 45.09
CA VAL A 8 9.68 53.31 43.81
C VAL A 8 8.51 52.66 43.01
N ARG A 9 8.12 53.31 41.90
CA ARG A 9 7.15 52.77 40.95
C ARG A 9 7.83 51.65 40.15
N SER A 10 7.34 50.44 40.29
CA SER A 10 7.75 49.30 39.44
C SER A 10 7.10 49.43 38.06
N VAL A 11 7.93 49.50 37.03
CA VAL A 11 7.49 49.42 35.63
C VAL A 11 7.35 47.96 35.27
N SER A 12 6.11 47.49 35.07
CA SER A 12 5.85 46.14 34.57
C SER A 12 6.11 46.06 33.06
N VAL A 13 7.20 45.42 32.67
CA VAL A 13 7.45 45.08 31.28
C VAL A 13 6.58 43.87 30.94
N ARG A 14 5.54 44.08 30.15
CA ARG A 14 4.74 42.97 29.55
C ARG A 14 5.51 42.42 28.36
N THR A 15 6.15 41.30 28.55
CA THR A 15 6.73 40.48 27.47
C THR A 15 5.58 39.80 26.71
N ALA A 16 5.31 40.23 25.50
CA ALA A 16 4.40 39.56 24.60
C ALA A 16 5.14 38.34 23.98
N LEU A 17 4.80 37.11 24.40
CA LEU A 17 5.22 35.89 23.70
C LEU A 17 4.42 35.79 22.39
N ALA A 18 5.08 36.06 21.29
CA ALA A 18 4.58 35.71 19.97
C ALA A 18 4.69 34.17 19.79
N ALA A 19 3.59 33.46 19.90
CA ALA A 19 3.51 32.05 19.54
C ALA A 19 3.58 31.90 18.02
N ALA A 20 4.76 31.57 17.50
CA ALA A 20 4.92 31.15 16.10
C ALA A 20 4.30 29.75 15.93
N GLY A 21 3.07 29.72 15.43
CA GLY A 21 2.41 28.48 15.05
C GLY A 21 3.09 27.88 13.81
N VAL A 22 3.85 26.82 14.02
CA VAL A 22 4.35 25.98 12.92
C VAL A 22 3.16 25.18 12.38
N LEU A 23 2.60 25.62 11.23
CA LEU A 23 1.67 24.80 10.46
C LEU A 23 2.44 23.61 9.90
N ALA A 24 2.32 22.45 10.54
CA ALA A 24 2.74 21.18 9.97
C ALA A 24 1.78 20.84 8.82
N VAL A 25 2.17 21.10 7.58
CA VAL A 25 1.46 20.64 6.40
C VAL A 25 1.70 19.13 6.34
N ALA A 26 0.73 18.36 6.83
CA ALA A 26 0.69 16.91 6.62
C ALA A 26 0.42 16.69 5.12
N VAL A 27 1.46 16.33 4.37
CA VAL A 27 1.33 15.83 3.00
C VAL A 27 0.65 14.47 3.09
N LEU A 28 -0.67 14.47 2.94
CA LEU A 28 -1.46 13.26 2.72
C LEU A 28 -1.09 12.69 1.35
N CYS A 29 -0.10 11.80 1.30
CA CYS A 29 0.15 10.93 0.15
C CYS A 29 -1.00 9.90 0.05
N GLY A 30 -2.19 10.38 -0.28
CA GLY A 30 -3.34 9.54 -0.59
C GLY A 30 -3.22 8.93 -1.99
N ALA A 31 -3.83 7.77 -2.19
CA ALA A 31 -4.13 7.26 -3.51
C ALA A 31 -4.99 8.30 -4.26
N SER A 32 -4.72 8.51 -5.52
CA SER A 32 -5.44 9.51 -6.33
C SER A 32 -5.98 8.89 -7.62
N ASN A 33 -7.11 9.41 -8.11
CA ASN A 33 -7.64 9.03 -9.45
C ASN A 33 -6.85 9.70 -10.59
N THR A 34 -5.66 10.16 -10.28
CA THR A 34 -4.73 10.77 -11.22
C THR A 34 -3.53 9.84 -11.39
N MET A 35 -3.13 9.61 -12.63
CA MET A 35 -1.91 8.87 -12.93
C MET A 35 -0.67 9.71 -12.57
N PRO A 36 0.53 9.10 -12.46
CA PRO A 36 1.77 9.83 -12.17
C PRO A 36 2.11 10.96 -13.16
N ASP A 37 1.57 10.89 -14.39
CA ASP A 37 1.71 11.94 -15.42
C ASP A 37 0.67 13.08 -15.30
N GLY A 38 -0.13 13.10 -14.23
CA GLY A 38 -1.14 14.12 -13.95
C GLY A 38 -2.48 13.90 -14.65
N ARG A 39 -2.62 12.92 -15.53
CA ARG A 39 -3.89 12.63 -16.22
C ARG A 39 -4.83 11.83 -15.33
N PRO A 40 -6.16 12.03 -15.45
CA PRO A 40 -7.14 11.17 -14.77
C PRO A 40 -6.96 9.70 -15.15
N THR A 41 -7.18 8.80 -14.20
CA THR A 41 -7.17 7.36 -14.49
C THR A 41 -8.34 6.99 -15.41
N PRO A 42 -8.10 6.21 -16.48
CA PRO A 42 -9.16 5.80 -17.41
C PRO A 42 -10.32 5.01 -16.80
N THR A 43 -10.12 4.44 -15.62
CA THR A 43 -11.16 3.72 -14.86
C THR A 43 -11.84 4.57 -13.80
N GLY A 44 -11.36 5.76 -13.49
CA GLY A 44 -11.77 6.57 -12.35
C GLY A 44 -11.35 5.99 -10.99
N LEU A 45 -10.58 4.89 -10.99
CA LEU A 45 -10.07 4.28 -9.77
C LEU A 45 -8.68 4.85 -9.43
N GLU A 46 -8.42 4.93 -8.15
CA GLU A 46 -7.14 5.41 -7.64
C GLU A 46 -5.95 4.54 -8.06
N VAL A 47 -4.78 5.16 -8.20
CA VAL A 47 -3.48 4.51 -8.33
C VAL A 47 -2.52 5.15 -7.31
N PRO A 48 -1.65 4.34 -6.65
CA PRO A 48 -1.56 2.89 -6.78
C PRO A 48 -2.72 2.16 -6.12
N ARG A 49 -3.11 1.02 -6.66
CA ARG A 49 -4.13 0.15 -6.05
C ARG A 49 -3.80 -1.31 -6.21
N TRP A 50 -4.38 -2.14 -5.35
CA TRP A 50 -4.20 -3.57 -5.36
C TRP A 50 -5.29 -4.29 -6.15
N ILE A 51 -4.86 -5.23 -6.98
CA ILE A 51 -5.69 -6.22 -7.66
C ILE A 51 -5.06 -7.60 -7.46
N SER A 52 -5.79 -8.66 -7.79
CA SER A 52 -5.22 -10.01 -7.88
C SER A 52 -5.36 -10.55 -9.30
N LEU A 53 -4.43 -11.38 -9.71
CA LEU A 53 -4.53 -12.09 -10.98
C LEU A 53 -5.72 -13.07 -10.93
N LYS A 54 -6.57 -13.06 -11.97
CA LYS A 54 -7.81 -13.83 -12.01
C LYS A 54 -7.59 -15.30 -12.35
N SER A 55 -6.60 -15.59 -13.21
CA SER A 55 -6.31 -16.92 -13.72
C SER A 55 -4.89 -17.37 -13.35
N SER A 56 -4.65 -18.66 -13.50
CA SER A 56 -3.33 -19.27 -13.29
C SER A 56 -2.37 -19.05 -14.46
N GLU A 57 -2.85 -18.48 -15.56
CA GLU A 57 -2.04 -18.14 -16.72
C GLU A 57 -2.32 -16.70 -17.11
N VAL A 58 -1.37 -15.81 -16.87
CA VAL A 58 -1.45 -14.38 -17.19
C VAL A 58 -0.19 -13.93 -17.88
N ARG A 59 -0.31 -13.57 -19.15
CA ARG A 59 0.81 -13.04 -19.94
C ARG A 59 1.11 -11.60 -19.55
N ALA A 60 2.32 -11.38 -19.12
CA ALA A 60 2.91 -10.08 -18.81
C ALA A 60 3.65 -9.55 -20.05
N ARG A 61 3.32 -8.32 -20.47
CA ARG A 61 3.82 -7.74 -21.71
C ARG A 61 4.67 -6.50 -21.48
N GLY A 62 5.50 -6.17 -22.46
CA GLY A 62 6.34 -4.98 -22.51
C GLY A 62 5.58 -3.68 -22.63
N GLY A 63 4.32 -3.72 -23.11
CA GLY A 63 3.49 -2.54 -23.33
C GLY A 63 1.99 -2.83 -23.32
N PRO A 64 1.15 -1.77 -23.42
CA PRO A 64 -0.30 -1.84 -23.33
C PRO A 64 -0.97 -2.25 -24.65
N GLY A 65 -0.63 -3.40 -25.20
CA GLY A 65 -1.18 -3.92 -26.47
C GLY A 65 -0.84 -5.39 -26.68
N LEU A 66 -1.56 -6.03 -27.60
CA LEU A 66 -1.28 -7.41 -27.98
C LEU A 66 0.00 -7.53 -28.86
N ASP A 67 0.39 -6.46 -29.50
CA ASP A 67 1.56 -6.36 -30.36
C ASP A 67 2.88 -6.29 -29.58
N TYR A 68 2.79 -5.96 -28.28
CA TYR A 68 3.97 -5.96 -27.42
C TYR A 68 4.37 -7.40 -27.06
N GLU A 69 5.67 -7.63 -26.99
CA GLU A 69 6.24 -8.92 -26.60
C GLU A 69 5.74 -9.40 -25.24
N ILE A 70 5.65 -10.71 -25.08
CA ILE A 70 5.40 -11.35 -23.80
C ILE A 70 6.74 -11.50 -23.09
N LEU A 71 6.88 -10.78 -21.97
CA LEU A 71 8.10 -10.82 -21.17
C LEU A 71 8.20 -12.11 -20.32
N TRP A 72 7.05 -12.49 -19.72
CA TRP A 72 6.88 -13.72 -18.94
C TRP A 72 5.40 -14.07 -18.76
N GLU A 73 5.17 -15.19 -18.10
CA GLU A 73 3.82 -15.63 -17.75
C GLU A 73 3.73 -15.89 -16.25
N TYR A 74 2.75 -15.30 -15.60
CA TYR A 74 2.41 -15.61 -14.21
C TYR A 74 1.58 -16.90 -14.16
N ARG A 75 1.94 -17.81 -13.25
CA ARG A 75 1.26 -19.10 -13.04
C ARG A 75 0.64 -19.19 -11.64
N ALA A 76 0.03 -18.12 -11.17
CA ALA A 76 -0.53 -18.04 -9.82
C ALA A 76 -1.83 -17.24 -9.79
N ALA A 77 -2.97 -17.94 -9.85
CA ALA A 77 -4.26 -17.30 -9.60
C ALA A 77 -4.29 -16.71 -8.18
N GLY A 78 -4.79 -15.49 -8.04
CA GLY A 78 -4.83 -14.79 -6.76
C GLY A 78 -3.56 -14.01 -6.43
N LEU A 79 -2.49 -14.08 -7.22
CA LEU A 79 -1.28 -13.29 -6.96
C LEU A 79 -1.62 -11.81 -6.89
N PRO A 80 -1.36 -11.13 -5.75
CA PRO A 80 -1.56 -9.70 -5.66
C PRO A 80 -0.51 -8.97 -6.49
N VAL A 81 -0.95 -7.96 -7.24
CA VAL A 81 -0.10 -7.06 -7.99
C VAL A 81 -0.61 -5.64 -7.81
N GLN A 82 0.29 -4.67 -7.78
CA GLN A 82 -0.09 -3.28 -7.60
C GLN A 82 -0.20 -2.59 -8.96
N VAL A 83 -1.38 -2.05 -9.28
CA VAL A 83 -1.57 -1.19 -10.46
C VAL A 83 -0.93 0.16 -10.18
N ILE A 84 0.06 0.51 -10.97
CA ILE A 84 0.83 1.77 -10.84
C ILE A 84 0.52 2.77 -11.97
N ALA A 85 -0.05 2.31 -13.08
CA ALA A 85 -0.62 3.12 -14.15
C ALA A 85 -1.60 2.26 -14.96
N GLU A 86 -2.40 2.90 -15.82
CA GLU A 86 -3.35 2.16 -16.63
C GLU A 86 -3.72 2.87 -17.93
N THR A 87 -4.20 2.10 -18.89
CA THR A 87 -4.99 2.55 -20.02
C THR A 87 -6.41 2.00 -19.92
N ARG A 88 -7.29 2.31 -20.86
CA ARG A 88 -8.65 1.78 -20.89
C ARG A 88 -8.70 0.25 -20.75
N HIS A 89 -7.77 -0.47 -21.36
CA HIS A 89 -7.80 -1.93 -21.45
C HIS A 89 -6.64 -2.62 -20.73
N TRP A 90 -5.58 -1.89 -20.37
CA TRP A 90 -4.36 -2.47 -19.81
C TRP A 90 -4.03 -1.87 -18.45
N ARG A 91 -3.38 -2.66 -17.62
CA ARG A 91 -2.88 -2.28 -16.29
C ARG A 91 -1.38 -2.44 -16.26
N LYS A 92 -0.67 -1.36 -15.97
CA LYS A 92 0.75 -1.43 -15.63
C LYS A 92 0.86 -1.85 -14.19
N ILE A 93 1.53 -2.94 -13.94
CA ILE A 93 1.59 -3.56 -12.62
C ILE A 93 3.00 -3.63 -12.09
N CYS A 94 3.12 -3.62 -10.77
CA CYS A 94 4.30 -3.96 -9.99
C CYS A 94 4.01 -5.27 -9.25
N ASP A 95 4.87 -6.25 -9.40
CA ASP A 95 4.72 -7.58 -8.79
C ASP A 95 5.51 -7.75 -7.49
N PRO A 96 5.40 -8.90 -6.78
CA PRO A 96 6.13 -9.11 -5.52
C PRO A 96 7.67 -9.07 -5.65
N ASP A 97 8.21 -9.37 -6.81
CA ASP A 97 9.65 -9.35 -7.08
C ASP A 97 10.13 -7.95 -7.54
N GLY A 98 9.19 -6.98 -7.63
CA GLY A 98 9.44 -5.62 -8.06
C GLY A 98 9.60 -5.50 -9.59
N ALA A 99 9.18 -6.49 -10.36
CA ALA A 99 9.12 -6.41 -11.81
C ALA A 99 7.91 -5.57 -12.25
N VAL A 100 8.04 -4.91 -13.39
CA VAL A 100 6.98 -4.07 -14.00
C VAL A 100 6.55 -4.67 -15.32
N ALA A 101 5.24 -4.81 -15.53
CA ALA A 101 4.70 -5.32 -16.78
C ALA A 101 3.29 -4.77 -17.05
N TRP A 102 2.80 -5.03 -18.25
CA TRP A 102 1.42 -4.76 -18.63
C TRP A 102 0.61 -6.04 -18.71
N ILE A 103 -0.57 -6.04 -18.09
CA ILE A 103 -1.55 -7.11 -18.19
C ILE A 103 -2.87 -6.56 -18.71
N HIS A 104 -3.65 -7.38 -19.41
CA HIS A 104 -4.97 -6.99 -19.86
C HIS A 104 -5.97 -7.00 -18.71
N ARG A 105 -6.92 -6.08 -18.71
CA ARG A 105 -7.92 -5.94 -17.64
C ARG A 105 -8.78 -7.19 -17.39
N SER A 106 -8.99 -8.04 -18.39
CA SER A 106 -9.81 -9.26 -18.26
C SER A 106 -9.21 -10.29 -17.31
N VAL A 107 -7.88 -10.26 -17.11
CA VAL A 107 -7.16 -11.15 -16.20
C VAL A 107 -6.93 -10.53 -14.82
N ALA A 108 -7.46 -9.33 -14.58
CA ALA A 108 -7.45 -8.64 -13.29
C ALA A 108 -8.74 -8.91 -12.50
N SER A 109 -8.62 -9.05 -11.20
CA SER A 109 -9.73 -9.27 -10.26
C SER A 109 -9.63 -8.29 -9.09
N GLY A 110 -10.77 -7.69 -8.69
CA GLY A 110 -10.86 -6.88 -7.48
C GLY A 110 -10.86 -7.71 -6.18
N ARG A 111 -10.89 -9.04 -6.25
CA ARG A 111 -10.75 -9.88 -5.05
C ARG A 111 -9.35 -9.70 -4.47
N ARG A 112 -9.32 -9.42 -3.18
CA ARG A 112 -8.06 -9.10 -2.51
C ARG A 112 -7.41 -10.36 -1.94
N HIS A 113 -6.12 -10.49 -2.21
CA HIS A 113 -5.26 -11.50 -1.61
C HIS A 113 -3.99 -10.84 -1.08
N VAL A 114 -3.33 -11.53 -0.18
CA VAL A 114 -1.98 -11.21 0.27
C VAL A 114 -1.06 -12.40 0.01
N PHE A 115 0.20 -12.11 -0.14
CA PHE A 115 1.24 -13.06 -0.50
C PHE A 115 2.36 -12.99 0.52
N ASN A 116 2.85 -14.15 0.97
CA ASN A 116 4.07 -14.22 1.75
C ASN A 116 5.28 -14.18 0.80
N ALA A 117 5.80 -12.99 0.59
CA ALA A 117 7.00 -12.76 -0.23
C ALA A 117 8.31 -13.04 0.53
N THR A 118 8.23 -13.41 1.82
CA THR A 118 9.41 -13.66 2.66
C THR A 118 9.82 -15.15 2.65
N PRO A 119 11.07 -15.48 3.00
CA PRO A 119 11.48 -16.88 3.16
C PRO A 119 11.01 -17.52 4.48
N ARG A 120 10.29 -16.77 5.31
CA ARG A 120 9.82 -17.22 6.63
C ARG A 120 8.32 -17.42 6.64
N GLU A 121 7.87 -18.29 7.53
CA GLU A 121 6.44 -18.44 7.82
C GLU A 121 5.88 -17.20 8.52
N ILE A 122 4.68 -16.78 8.15
CA ILE A 122 3.96 -15.68 8.79
C ILE A 122 2.85 -16.24 9.66
N PRO A 123 2.78 -15.93 10.96
CA PRO A 123 1.74 -16.44 11.84
C PRO A 123 0.36 -15.86 11.48
N ILE A 124 -0.64 -16.72 11.40
CA ILE A 124 -2.05 -16.37 11.35
C ILE A 124 -2.61 -16.50 12.75
N ARG A 125 -3.00 -15.39 13.37
CA ARG A 125 -3.36 -15.31 14.78
C ARG A 125 -4.87 -15.32 15.02
N ALA A 126 -5.26 -15.63 16.23
CA ALA A 126 -6.67 -15.65 16.64
C ALA A 126 -7.27 -14.25 16.77
N ALA A 127 -6.46 -13.25 17.13
CA ALA A 127 -6.85 -11.86 17.32
C ALA A 127 -5.79 -10.89 16.76
N ARG A 128 -6.10 -9.60 16.75
CA ARG A 128 -5.23 -8.50 16.32
C ARG A 128 -4.20 -8.13 17.40
N ALA A 129 -3.36 -9.08 17.78
CA ALA A 129 -2.33 -8.88 18.82
C ALA A 129 -1.14 -9.81 18.59
N GLU A 130 0.06 -9.35 18.90
CA GLU A 130 1.30 -10.10 18.70
C GLU A 130 1.41 -11.32 19.61
N ASP A 131 0.80 -11.29 20.77
CA ASP A 131 0.73 -12.36 21.76
C ASP A 131 -0.47 -13.30 21.56
N ALA A 132 -1.40 -12.98 20.64
CA ALA A 132 -2.55 -13.82 20.37
C ALA A 132 -2.13 -15.21 19.84
N ALA A 133 -2.91 -16.22 20.23
CA ALA A 133 -2.66 -17.61 19.84
C ALA A 133 -2.53 -17.77 18.32
N VAL A 134 -1.51 -18.51 17.88
CA VAL A 134 -1.27 -18.83 16.47
C VAL A 134 -2.21 -19.98 16.06
N ARG A 135 -3.09 -19.72 15.10
CA ARG A 135 -4.02 -20.71 14.51
C ARG A 135 -3.42 -21.50 13.36
N ALA A 136 -2.57 -20.87 12.60
CA ALA A 136 -1.89 -21.44 11.44
C ALA A 136 -0.68 -20.59 11.05
N ARG A 137 0.10 -21.04 10.07
CA ARG A 137 1.24 -20.32 9.50
C ARG A 137 1.10 -20.24 7.99
N LEU A 138 1.22 -19.04 7.45
CA LEU A 138 1.27 -18.79 6.01
C LEU A 138 2.69 -19.12 5.53
N GLN A 139 2.82 -20.16 4.75
CA GLN A 139 4.10 -20.64 4.24
C GLN A 139 4.75 -19.62 3.29
N PRO A 140 6.07 -19.63 3.12
CA PRO A 140 6.73 -18.86 2.07
C PRO A 140 6.07 -19.09 0.71
N ARG A 141 5.94 -18.05 -0.10
CA ARG A 141 5.32 -18.04 -1.43
C ARG A 141 3.86 -18.51 -1.48
N SER A 142 3.17 -18.50 -0.34
CA SER A 142 1.75 -18.84 -0.25
C SER A 142 0.85 -17.61 -0.33
N LEU A 143 -0.36 -17.84 -0.81
CA LEU A 143 -1.43 -16.84 -0.98
C LEU A 143 -2.56 -17.12 -0.01
N VAL A 144 -3.17 -16.04 0.50
CA VAL A 144 -4.41 -16.12 1.28
C VAL A 144 -5.30 -14.94 0.94
N SER A 145 -6.62 -15.17 0.86
CA SER A 145 -7.56 -14.08 0.65
C SER A 145 -7.70 -13.22 1.90
N ILE A 146 -7.88 -11.91 1.70
CA ILE A 146 -8.17 -10.96 2.77
C ILE A 146 -9.58 -10.37 2.59
N ASP A 147 -10.22 -10.09 3.71
CA ASP A 147 -11.47 -9.35 3.74
C ASP A 147 -11.18 -7.84 3.83
N ASP A 148 -10.47 -7.42 4.88
CA ASP A 148 -10.09 -6.04 5.17
C ASP A 148 -8.79 -5.96 5.98
N CYS A 149 -8.23 -4.74 6.10
CA CYS A 149 -7.11 -4.43 6.98
C CYS A 149 -7.45 -3.20 7.83
N GLU A 150 -7.21 -3.30 9.13
CA GLU A 150 -7.48 -2.26 10.11
C GLU A 150 -6.44 -2.33 11.25
N ASP A 151 -6.02 -1.18 11.76
CA ASP A 151 -5.07 -1.07 12.89
C ASP A 151 -3.79 -1.89 12.71
N GLY A 152 -3.24 -1.96 11.51
CA GLY A 152 -2.02 -2.71 11.21
C GLY A 152 -2.21 -4.23 11.10
N TRP A 153 -3.45 -4.73 11.09
CA TRP A 153 -3.79 -6.14 10.95
C TRP A 153 -4.74 -6.38 9.79
N CYS A 154 -4.52 -7.48 9.06
CA CYS A 154 -5.43 -7.91 8.00
C CYS A 154 -6.15 -9.19 8.39
N ARG A 155 -7.48 -9.20 8.22
CA ARG A 155 -8.28 -10.39 8.37
C ARG A 155 -8.10 -11.29 7.16
N VAL A 156 -7.59 -12.49 7.38
CA VAL A 156 -7.35 -13.47 6.32
C VAL A 156 -8.30 -14.64 6.40
N ARG A 157 -8.53 -15.25 5.23
CA ARG A 157 -9.40 -16.41 5.09
C ARG A 157 -8.79 -17.42 4.12
N ALA A 158 -8.58 -18.65 4.61
CA ALA A 158 -8.10 -19.78 3.84
C ALA A 158 -8.99 -21.00 4.10
N ARG A 159 -9.83 -21.40 3.15
CA ARG A 159 -10.80 -22.48 3.32
C ARG A 159 -11.69 -22.22 4.56
N LYS A 160 -11.59 -23.09 5.59
CA LYS A 160 -12.33 -22.95 6.84
C LYS A 160 -11.58 -22.12 7.91
N LEU A 161 -10.33 -21.80 7.67
CA LEU A 161 -9.49 -21.02 8.59
C LEU A 161 -9.79 -19.52 8.43
N ARG A 162 -9.96 -18.83 9.54
CA ARG A 162 -9.99 -17.37 9.63
C ARG A 162 -9.04 -16.93 10.73
N GLY A 163 -8.38 -15.81 10.53
CA GLY A 163 -7.45 -15.25 11.50
C GLY A 163 -6.91 -13.90 11.05
N TRP A 164 -5.86 -13.46 11.71
CA TRP A 164 -5.26 -12.15 11.51
C TRP A 164 -3.77 -12.30 11.22
N VAL A 165 -3.30 -11.51 10.26
CA VAL A 165 -1.87 -11.37 9.97
C VAL A 165 -1.48 -9.90 10.12
N ALA A 166 -0.26 -9.65 10.58
CA ALA A 166 0.27 -8.30 10.62
C ALA A 166 0.35 -7.74 9.18
N GLN A 167 -0.21 -6.56 8.96
CA GLN A 167 -0.29 -5.93 7.64
C GLN A 167 1.09 -5.73 7.01
N GLY A 168 2.08 -5.32 7.80
CA GLY A 168 3.44 -5.11 7.34
C GLY A 168 4.22 -6.39 7.00
N ALA A 169 3.72 -7.55 7.42
CA ALA A 169 4.38 -8.84 7.17
C ALA A 169 4.05 -9.44 5.80
N VAL A 170 3.00 -8.96 5.13
CA VAL A 170 2.50 -9.52 3.87
C VAL A 170 2.58 -8.52 2.72
N PHE A 171 2.79 -9.03 1.52
CA PHE A 171 2.70 -8.25 0.28
C PHE A 171 1.24 -8.20 -0.19
N GLY A 172 0.79 -7.03 -0.66
CA GLY A 172 -0.57 -6.83 -1.15
C GLY A 172 -1.39 -5.81 -0.34
N THR A 173 -0.75 -5.06 0.57
CA THR A 173 -1.42 -4.14 1.51
C THR A 173 -0.81 -2.73 1.55
N GLN A 174 0.32 -2.50 0.89
CA GLN A 174 1.07 -1.24 0.93
C GLN A 174 0.27 -0.11 0.25
N ALA A 175 0.17 1.04 0.92
CA ALA A 175 -0.59 2.18 0.41
C ALA A 175 0.15 2.97 -0.68
N ARG A 176 1.50 3.01 -0.60
CA ARG A 176 2.33 3.72 -1.59
C ARG A 176 2.71 2.84 -2.77
N ALA A 177 3.09 3.45 -3.89
CA ALA A 177 3.65 2.75 -5.04
C ALA A 177 4.95 2.03 -4.65
N LEU A 178 5.05 0.76 -5.03
CA LEU A 178 6.24 -0.07 -4.79
C LEU A 178 7.23 -0.02 -5.95
N CYS A 179 6.75 0.29 -7.16
CA CYS A 179 7.55 0.49 -8.34
C CYS A 179 7.30 1.88 -8.92
N ASP A 180 8.31 2.44 -9.55
CA ASP A 180 8.17 3.66 -10.32
C ASP A 180 7.34 3.39 -11.58
N ALA A 181 6.26 4.16 -11.77
CA ALA A 181 5.37 4.02 -12.91
C ALA A 181 6.02 4.49 -14.24
N SER A 182 7.07 5.30 -14.20
CA SER A 182 7.84 5.71 -15.38
C SER A 182 8.76 4.60 -15.89
N ARG A 183 9.15 3.66 -15.00
CA ARG A 183 10.06 2.58 -15.37
C ARG A 183 9.51 1.74 -16.52
N PRO A 184 10.32 1.39 -17.54
CA PRO A 184 9.93 0.43 -18.57
C PRO A 184 9.47 -0.90 -17.99
N ALA A 185 8.65 -1.65 -18.72
CA ALA A 185 8.32 -3.01 -18.35
C ALA A 185 9.57 -3.89 -18.45
N GLY A 186 9.76 -4.75 -17.47
CA GLY A 186 10.91 -5.61 -17.34
C GLY A 186 11.10 -6.10 -15.90
N PRO A 187 12.02 -7.04 -15.67
CA PRO A 187 12.40 -7.48 -14.33
C PRO A 187 13.03 -6.32 -13.54
N ARG A 188 13.17 -6.54 -12.25
CA ARG A 188 13.82 -5.59 -11.33
C ARG A 188 15.31 -5.50 -11.61
#